data_7f990e5f504ac5b2ddc1a0e31e29c4ba
#
_entry.id   7f990e5f504ac5b2ddc1a0e31e29c4ba
#
_cell.length_a   1.000
_cell.length_b   1.000
_cell.length_c   1.000
_cell.angle_alpha   90.00
_cell.angle_beta   90.00
_cell.angle_gamma   90.00
#
_symmetry.space_group_name_H-M   'P 1'
#
loop_
_entity.id
_entity.type
_entity.pdbx_description
1 polymer ?
#
loop_
_entity_poly.entity_id
_entity_poly.type
_entity_poly.pdbx_seq_one_letter_code
_entity_poly.pdbx_strand_id
1 'polypeptide(L)'
;MSKQNNLGQFTQDEINDWYENNPIDLSWLIVPSRHQFRWRQLDGRWISNSRKISKFSQLSKQFHRRAPTDLYYGVSEWLEPVGLPRIRETDKLAPVLLDHFVVFDIDQTPFSYRSIEKARKITVKLLEWLKQETELSLFYVCYSGSKGFHVVLKDNQRDKFVISDHRKREATVRESRKKLLDRVISAGFPVDKTVTGDTRRIIRLPGSLHGKTGWVCTKLDFETLKLPCKKWINQINRHPKSIKMPYFKFNFKFPVKKKIIKTPNKKVIEEKDSIFMEVSSHVNGTSNRSALVTWLPNSWGEKRKKRFFSQINQIGWSPCYHWTCGERDLLVVPLAIPRDNMMRNLKLLGLIEPLSQFERLGHCWTQISPKRWEDGEIEPDFQYEGIIPFNGEQVRMPYSNPHLDLINKLGVDIEMDNPFEAEFSGKSSSNIRISKYG
;
A
#
# COMPACT_ATOMS: atom_id res chain seq x y z
N MET A 1 -0.16 3.05 30.00
CA MET A 1 -1.31 3.66 29.31
C MET A 1 -1.26 3.25 27.85
N SER A 2 -2.11 2.34 27.42
CA SER A 2 -2.15 1.81 26.07
C SER A 2 -2.67 2.87 25.10
N LYS A 3 -1.91 3.20 24.06
CA LYS A 3 -2.37 4.04 22.96
C LYS A 3 -3.58 3.34 22.31
N GLN A 4 -4.77 3.82 22.58
CA GLN A 4 -5.97 3.50 21.81
C GLN A 4 -5.73 4.02 20.39
N ASN A 5 -5.40 3.10 19.45
CA ASN A 5 -5.55 3.37 18.04
C ASN A 5 -7.06 3.36 17.74
N ASN A 6 -7.72 4.48 18.00
CA ASN A 6 -9.10 4.70 17.62
C ASN A 6 -9.16 4.65 16.07
N LEU A 7 -9.69 3.56 15.53
CA LEU A 7 -10.33 3.53 14.22
C LEU A 7 -11.69 4.25 14.36
N GLY A 8 -11.66 5.52 14.77
CA GLY A 8 -12.73 6.32 15.36
C GLY A 8 -13.95 6.62 14.49
N GLN A 9 -14.26 5.80 13.49
CA GLN A 9 -15.42 6.01 12.63
C GLN A 9 -16.67 5.28 13.14
N PHE A 10 -16.51 4.14 13.84
CA PHE A 10 -17.61 3.29 14.28
C PHE A 10 -17.52 3.00 15.77
N THR A 11 -18.67 2.93 16.43
CA THR A 11 -18.77 2.35 17.77
C THR A 11 -18.96 0.84 17.69
N GLN A 12 -18.75 0.13 18.80
CA GLN A 12 -18.93 -1.31 18.85
C GLN A 12 -20.39 -1.72 18.59
N ASP A 13 -21.34 -0.94 19.13
CA ASP A 13 -22.77 -1.21 18.97
C ASP A 13 -23.18 -1.06 17.49
N GLU A 14 -22.72 -0.04 16.81
CA GLU A 14 -22.99 0.16 15.38
C GLU A 14 -22.49 -1.00 14.52
N ILE A 15 -21.35 -1.59 14.85
CA ILE A 15 -20.84 -2.75 14.12
C ILE A 15 -21.61 -4.03 14.51
N ASN A 16 -22.01 -4.18 15.77
CA ASN A 16 -22.86 -5.28 16.17
C ASN A 16 -24.20 -5.25 15.43
N ASP A 17 -24.89 -4.10 15.47
CA ASP A 17 -26.16 -3.88 14.79
C ASP A 17 -26.04 -4.11 13.27
N TRP A 18 -24.90 -3.68 12.68
CA TRP A 18 -24.65 -3.92 11.28
C TRP A 18 -24.70 -5.41 10.93
N TYR A 19 -23.94 -6.25 11.64
CA TYR A 19 -23.86 -7.69 11.32
C TYR A 19 -25.11 -8.48 11.78
N GLU A 20 -25.87 -7.97 12.72
CA GLU A 20 -27.18 -8.53 13.07
C GLU A 20 -28.18 -8.32 11.92
N ASN A 21 -28.19 -7.13 11.32
CA ASN A 21 -29.08 -6.77 10.22
C ASN A 21 -28.56 -7.18 8.83
N ASN A 22 -27.26 -7.46 8.70
CA ASN A 22 -26.60 -7.85 7.45
C ASN A 22 -25.76 -9.12 7.66
N PRO A 23 -26.40 -10.28 7.88
CA PRO A 23 -25.68 -11.54 8.04
C PRO A 23 -24.96 -11.92 6.76
N ILE A 24 -23.74 -12.44 6.89
CA ILE A 24 -22.92 -12.83 5.73
C ILE A 24 -23.34 -14.22 5.26
N ASP A 25 -23.62 -14.34 3.96
CA ASP A 25 -23.80 -15.65 3.33
C ASP A 25 -22.44 -16.32 3.10
N LEU A 26 -22.28 -17.55 3.64
CA LEU A 26 -21.13 -18.41 3.43
C LEU A 26 -21.40 -19.57 2.47
N SER A 27 -22.59 -19.69 1.91
CA SER A 27 -22.98 -20.82 1.04
C SER A 27 -22.17 -20.93 -0.25
N TRP A 28 -21.54 -19.85 -0.67
CA TRP A 28 -20.64 -19.83 -1.82
C TRP A 28 -19.29 -20.53 -1.57
N LEU A 29 -18.86 -20.72 -0.32
CA LEU A 29 -17.75 -21.60 0.05
C LEU A 29 -18.27 -23.04 0.10
N ILE A 30 -17.64 -23.93 -0.68
CA ILE A 30 -18.10 -25.32 -0.78
C ILE A 30 -18.04 -26.00 0.58
N VAL A 31 -16.93 -25.82 1.31
CA VAL A 31 -16.75 -26.38 2.66
C VAL A 31 -16.19 -25.31 3.59
N PRO A 32 -17.03 -24.38 4.11
CA PRO A 32 -16.54 -23.29 4.97
C PRO A 32 -15.76 -23.80 6.20
N SER A 33 -16.09 -24.98 6.71
CA SER A 33 -15.43 -25.60 7.87
C SER A 33 -13.97 -26.00 7.65
N ARG A 34 -13.47 -25.94 6.41
CA ARG A 34 -12.07 -26.20 6.05
C ARG A 34 -11.23 -24.91 5.96
N HIS A 35 -11.86 -23.74 6.09
CA HIS A 35 -11.19 -22.46 6.04
C HIS A 35 -10.94 -21.90 7.44
N GLN A 36 -9.81 -21.24 7.62
CA GLN A 36 -9.56 -20.40 8.79
C GLN A 36 -10.28 -19.08 8.61
N PHE A 37 -10.93 -18.60 9.68
CA PHE A 37 -11.49 -17.24 9.72
C PHE A 37 -10.67 -16.41 10.71
N ARG A 38 -10.39 -15.17 10.33
CA ARG A 38 -9.68 -14.23 11.17
C ARG A 38 -10.34 -12.86 11.07
N TRP A 39 -10.32 -12.15 12.18
CA TRP A 39 -10.91 -10.82 12.19
C TRP A 39 -10.12 -9.85 13.05
N ARG A 40 -10.31 -8.57 12.79
CA ARG A 40 -9.74 -7.48 13.53
C ARG A 40 -10.83 -6.75 14.29
N GLN A 41 -10.68 -6.63 15.60
CA GLN A 41 -11.58 -5.87 16.45
C GLN A 41 -11.31 -4.37 16.38
N LEU A 42 -12.24 -3.56 16.89
CA LEU A 42 -12.12 -2.10 16.97
C LEU A 42 -10.85 -1.64 17.71
N ASP A 43 -10.45 -2.38 18.75
CA ASP A 43 -9.21 -2.11 19.49
C ASP A 43 -7.93 -2.54 18.73
N GLY A 44 -8.06 -3.03 17.51
CA GLY A 44 -6.96 -3.44 16.64
C GLY A 44 -6.46 -4.87 16.87
N ARG A 45 -6.99 -5.62 17.83
CA ARG A 45 -6.59 -7.00 18.09
C ARG A 45 -7.03 -7.94 16.98
N TRP A 46 -6.15 -8.87 16.63
CA TRP A 46 -6.43 -9.95 15.71
C TRP A 46 -6.88 -11.21 16.46
N ILE A 47 -8.00 -11.78 16.02
CA ILE A 47 -8.55 -13.01 16.56
C ILE A 47 -8.71 -14.00 15.41
N SER A 48 -8.48 -15.28 15.70
CA SER A 48 -8.79 -16.39 14.78
C SER A 48 -9.93 -17.22 15.37
N ASN A 49 -10.69 -17.89 14.50
CA ASN A 49 -11.74 -18.80 14.95
C ASN A 49 -11.16 -19.91 15.84
N SER A 50 -11.85 -20.20 16.94
CA SER A 50 -11.50 -21.26 17.88
C SER A 50 -12.20 -22.59 17.59
N ARG A 51 -13.14 -22.61 16.66
CA ARG A 51 -13.91 -23.80 16.23
C ARG A 51 -14.14 -23.74 14.71
N LYS A 52 -14.36 -24.89 14.10
CA LYS A 52 -14.75 -24.98 12.68
C LYS A 52 -16.06 -24.22 12.43
N ILE A 53 -16.16 -23.52 11.31
CA ILE A 53 -17.27 -22.67 10.96
C ILE A 53 -17.92 -23.19 9.68
N SER A 54 -19.19 -23.59 9.75
CA SER A 54 -19.97 -24.02 8.57
C SER A 54 -20.97 -22.97 8.11
N LYS A 55 -21.37 -22.05 9.01
CA LYS A 55 -22.31 -20.96 8.70
C LYS A 55 -22.02 -19.72 9.51
N PHE A 56 -22.46 -18.57 9.02
CA PHE A 56 -22.17 -17.27 9.64
C PHE A 56 -22.65 -17.18 11.10
N SER A 57 -23.78 -17.77 11.44
CA SER A 57 -24.28 -17.77 12.83
C SER A 57 -23.34 -18.46 13.83
N GLN A 58 -22.48 -19.38 13.38
CA GLN A 58 -21.44 -19.97 14.22
C GLN A 58 -20.23 -19.03 14.37
N LEU A 59 -19.90 -18.29 13.31
CA LEU A 59 -18.85 -17.29 13.33
C LEU A 59 -19.23 -16.09 14.21
N SER A 60 -20.43 -15.55 14.04
CA SER A 60 -20.92 -14.40 14.81
C SER A 60 -20.99 -14.68 16.32
N LYS A 61 -21.32 -15.92 16.72
CA LYS A 61 -21.26 -16.32 18.14
C LYS A 61 -19.86 -16.19 18.74
N GLN A 62 -18.80 -16.35 17.93
CA GLN A 62 -17.39 -16.21 18.38
C GLN A 62 -16.96 -14.74 18.51
N PHE A 63 -17.76 -13.78 18.06
CA PHE A 63 -17.47 -12.37 18.26
C PHE A 63 -17.72 -11.90 19.69
N HIS A 64 -18.48 -12.66 20.49
CA HIS A 64 -18.80 -12.34 21.88
C HIS A 64 -19.30 -10.91 22.06
N ARG A 65 -20.27 -10.47 21.24
CA ARG A 65 -20.80 -9.09 21.16
C ARG A 65 -19.75 -8.03 20.82
N ARG A 66 -18.63 -8.44 20.23
CA ARG A 66 -17.58 -7.57 19.69
C ARG A 66 -17.38 -7.86 18.20
N ALA A 67 -18.40 -7.59 17.42
CA ALA A 67 -18.34 -7.78 15.98
C ALA A 67 -17.16 -6.99 15.38
N PRO A 68 -16.46 -7.56 14.39
CA PRO A 68 -15.23 -7.00 13.87
C PRO A 68 -15.47 -5.92 12.83
N THR A 69 -14.54 -4.97 12.73
CA THR A 69 -14.52 -4.03 11.60
C THR A 69 -14.02 -4.68 10.32
N ASP A 70 -13.13 -5.66 10.42
CA ASP A 70 -12.50 -6.33 9.29
C ASP A 70 -12.55 -7.83 9.51
N LEU A 71 -13.16 -8.54 8.57
CA LEU A 71 -13.33 -9.99 8.63
C LEU A 71 -12.71 -10.64 7.38
N TYR A 72 -11.92 -11.68 7.61
CA TYR A 72 -11.12 -12.37 6.59
C TYR A 72 -11.34 -13.87 6.66
N TYR A 73 -11.09 -14.54 5.54
CA TYR A 73 -11.00 -16.00 5.52
C TYR A 73 -9.70 -16.45 4.85
N GLY A 74 -9.21 -17.62 5.24
CA GLY A 74 -8.04 -18.24 4.65
C GLY A 74 -8.33 -18.77 3.25
N VAL A 75 -7.45 -18.51 2.31
CA VAL A 75 -7.59 -18.94 0.90
C VAL A 75 -7.29 -20.42 0.68
N SER A 76 -6.82 -21.10 1.71
CA SER A 76 -6.58 -22.56 1.70
C SER A 76 -7.67 -23.31 2.43
N GLU A 77 -7.95 -24.52 1.94
CA GLU A 77 -8.71 -25.53 2.65
C GLU A 77 -7.74 -26.45 3.43
N TRP A 78 -8.00 -26.62 4.71
CA TRP A 78 -7.23 -27.47 5.61
C TRP A 78 -8.10 -28.54 6.22
N LEU A 79 -7.53 -29.71 6.46
CA LEU A 79 -8.22 -30.75 7.24
C LEU A 79 -8.55 -30.22 8.64
N GLU A 80 -7.62 -29.49 9.25
CA GLU A 80 -7.81 -28.79 10.50
C GLU A 80 -7.39 -27.33 10.36
N PRO A 81 -8.36 -26.39 10.15
CA PRO A 81 -8.08 -24.97 9.97
C PRO A 81 -7.91 -24.21 11.27
N VAL A 82 -8.27 -24.81 12.41
CA VAL A 82 -8.17 -24.17 13.73
C VAL A 82 -6.76 -24.32 14.27
N GLY A 83 -6.19 -23.23 14.79
CA GLY A 83 -4.85 -23.30 15.41
C GLY A 83 -3.72 -23.60 14.43
N LEU A 84 -3.86 -23.26 13.15
CA LEU A 84 -2.82 -23.48 12.14
C LEU A 84 -1.45 -22.95 12.60
N PRO A 85 -0.40 -23.78 12.61
CA PRO A 85 0.94 -23.35 12.95
C PRO A 85 1.47 -22.38 11.89
N ARG A 86 2.39 -21.49 12.26
CA ARG A 86 3.08 -20.63 11.30
C ARG A 86 4.00 -21.48 10.41
N ILE A 87 4.24 -21.06 9.18
CA ILE A 87 5.11 -21.79 8.23
C ILE A 87 6.51 -22.05 8.81
N ARG A 88 7.02 -21.13 9.62
CA ARG A 88 8.34 -21.22 10.29
C ARG A 88 8.39 -22.17 11.49
N GLU A 89 7.25 -22.60 12.00
CA GLU A 89 7.16 -23.52 13.14
C GLU A 89 7.27 -24.97 12.63
N THR A 90 8.51 -25.38 12.31
CA THR A 90 8.80 -26.70 11.72
C THR A 90 8.82 -27.84 12.72
N ASP A 91 8.86 -27.52 14.00
CA ASP A 91 8.76 -28.44 15.14
C ASP A 91 7.32 -28.98 15.34
N LYS A 92 6.33 -28.27 14.85
CA LYS A 92 4.93 -28.65 14.92
C LYS A 92 4.54 -29.63 13.81
N LEU A 93 3.51 -30.42 14.07
CA LEU A 93 2.92 -31.30 13.07
C LEU A 93 2.50 -30.52 11.84
N ALA A 94 2.90 -30.99 10.65
CA ALA A 94 2.54 -30.32 9.40
C ALA A 94 1.03 -30.43 9.16
N PRO A 95 0.33 -29.31 8.93
CA PRO A 95 -1.10 -29.34 8.65
C PRO A 95 -1.36 -29.91 7.25
N VAL A 96 -2.50 -30.56 7.10
CA VAL A 96 -2.92 -31.20 5.85
C VAL A 96 -3.62 -30.16 4.97
N LEU A 97 -2.93 -29.72 3.92
CA LEU A 97 -3.51 -28.84 2.88
C LEU A 97 -4.38 -29.68 1.94
N LEU A 98 -5.65 -29.34 1.81
CA LEU A 98 -6.62 -30.06 0.96
C LEU A 98 -6.84 -29.35 -0.38
N ASP A 99 -6.84 -28.01 -0.35
CA ASP A 99 -6.98 -27.16 -1.54
C ASP A 99 -6.41 -25.76 -1.28
N HIS A 100 -6.18 -24.99 -2.35
CA HIS A 100 -5.69 -23.63 -2.25
C HIS A 100 -6.16 -22.81 -3.44
N PHE A 101 -6.97 -21.77 -3.19
CA PHE A 101 -7.36 -20.81 -4.21
C PHE A 101 -6.15 -20.01 -4.71
N VAL A 102 -6.13 -19.76 -5.99
CA VAL A 102 -5.22 -18.76 -6.57
C VAL A 102 -5.86 -17.39 -6.39
N VAL A 103 -5.16 -16.48 -5.74
CA VAL A 103 -5.69 -15.13 -5.45
C VAL A 103 -4.75 -14.07 -5.97
N PHE A 104 -5.30 -13.14 -6.73
CA PHE A 104 -4.63 -11.90 -7.11
C PHE A 104 -5.33 -10.72 -6.44
N ASP A 105 -4.56 -9.92 -5.72
CA ASP A 105 -5.01 -8.69 -5.10
C ASP A 105 -4.50 -7.50 -5.91
N ILE A 106 -5.44 -6.67 -6.39
CA ILE A 106 -5.18 -5.54 -7.28
C ILE A 106 -5.65 -4.29 -6.57
N ASP A 107 -4.72 -3.56 -5.98
CA ASP A 107 -4.99 -2.34 -5.25
C ASP A 107 -4.48 -1.11 -6.02
N GLN A 108 -5.26 -0.04 -6.00
CA GLN A 108 -4.87 1.28 -6.50
C GLN A 108 -5.17 2.34 -5.46
N THR A 109 -4.20 3.14 -5.13
CA THR A 109 -4.33 4.25 -4.17
C THR A 109 -4.52 5.57 -4.89
N PRO A 110 -5.18 6.55 -4.22
CA PRO A 110 -5.93 6.49 -2.97
C PRO A 110 -7.34 5.88 -3.15
N PHE A 111 -8.15 5.86 -2.07
CA PHE A 111 -9.57 5.50 -2.15
C PHE A 111 -10.32 6.56 -2.93
N SER A 112 -10.58 6.32 -4.21
CA SER A 112 -11.28 7.25 -5.11
C SER A 112 -11.92 6.52 -6.28
N TYR A 113 -12.88 7.16 -6.91
CA TYR A 113 -13.52 6.67 -8.14
C TYR A 113 -12.52 6.33 -9.24
N ARG A 114 -11.52 7.20 -9.43
CA ARG A 114 -10.50 7.05 -10.48
C ARG A 114 -9.62 5.83 -10.22
N SER A 115 -9.17 5.67 -8.98
CA SER A 115 -8.32 4.54 -8.59
C SER A 115 -9.07 3.22 -8.72
N ILE A 116 -10.33 3.17 -8.28
CA ILE A 116 -11.16 1.97 -8.42
C ILE A 116 -11.41 1.65 -9.91
N GLU A 117 -11.67 2.66 -10.74
CA GLU A 117 -11.83 2.45 -12.19
C GLU A 117 -10.52 1.96 -12.83
N LYS A 118 -9.36 2.48 -12.38
CA LYS A 118 -8.05 1.98 -12.83
C LYS A 118 -7.84 0.52 -12.39
N ALA A 119 -8.10 0.20 -11.12
CA ALA A 119 -8.03 -1.18 -10.61
C ALA A 119 -8.98 -2.10 -11.38
N ARG A 120 -10.22 -1.66 -11.65
CA ARG A 120 -11.20 -2.41 -12.44
C ARG A 120 -10.66 -2.75 -13.84
N LYS A 121 -10.11 -1.77 -14.54
CA LYS A 121 -9.53 -1.99 -15.89
C LYS A 121 -8.38 -2.98 -15.86
N ILE A 122 -7.53 -2.91 -14.84
CA ILE A 122 -6.43 -3.88 -14.63
C ILE A 122 -7.03 -5.27 -14.37
N THR A 123 -8.04 -5.36 -13.51
CA THR A 123 -8.72 -6.62 -13.17
C THR A 123 -9.35 -7.27 -14.41
N VAL A 124 -10.05 -6.50 -15.24
CA VAL A 124 -10.63 -7.02 -16.50
C VAL A 124 -9.54 -7.54 -17.44
N LYS A 125 -8.45 -6.79 -17.63
CA LYS A 125 -7.32 -7.22 -18.46
C LYS A 125 -6.63 -8.48 -17.90
N LEU A 126 -6.47 -8.56 -16.58
CA LEU A 126 -5.91 -9.76 -15.94
C LEU A 126 -6.81 -10.98 -16.16
N LEU A 127 -8.13 -10.83 -16.03
CA LEU A 127 -9.06 -11.92 -16.28
C LEU A 127 -9.03 -12.39 -17.74
N GLU A 128 -8.91 -11.47 -18.70
CA GLU A 128 -8.73 -11.83 -20.10
C GLU A 128 -7.41 -12.58 -20.34
N TRP A 129 -6.34 -12.12 -19.73
CA TRP A 129 -5.03 -12.79 -19.79
C TRP A 129 -5.08 -14.19 -19.15
N LEU A 130 -5.76 -14.34 -18.02
CA LEU A 130 -5.90 -15.63 -17.30
C LEU A 130 -6.72 -16.67 -18.07
N LYS A 131 -7.47 -16.31 -19.11
CA LYS A 131 -8.19 -17.30 -19.97
C LYS A 131 -7.25 -18.29 -20.65
N GLN A 132 -5.99 -17.94 -20.86
CA GLN A 132 -4.99 -18.86 -21.41
C GLN A 132 -4.52 -19.91 -20.40
N GLU A 133 -4.76 -19.71 -19.10
CA GLU A 133 -4.43 -20.63 -18.02
C GLU A 133 -5.53 -21.69 -17.86
N THR A 134 -5.52 -22.68 -18.73
CA THR A 134 -6.60 -23.70 -18.83
C THR A 134 -6.81 -24.51 -17.56
N GLU A 135 -5.78 -24.60 -16.73
CA GLU A 135 -5.81 -25.29 -15.44
C GLU A 135 -6.45 -24.48 -14.32
N LEU A 136 -6.85 -23.24 -14.60
CA LEU A 136 -7.50 -22.38 -13.63
C LEU A 136 -8.92 -22.06 -14.07
N SER A 137 -9.84 -22.04 -13.13
CA SER A 137 -11.20 -21.59 -13.35
C SER A 137 -11.57 -20.44 -12.42
N LEU A 138 -12.19 -19.39 -12.97
CA LEU A 138 -12.63 -18.25 -12.15
C LEU A 138 -13.66 -18.72 -11.12
N PHE A 139 -13.39 -18.45 -9.85
CA PHE A 139 -14.33 -18.74 -8.78
C PHE A 139 -15.19 -17.52 -8.47
N TYR A 140 -14.59 -16.38 -8.22
CA TYR A 140 -15.28 -15.09 -8.13
C TYR A 140 -14.29 -13.92 -8.26
N VAL A 141 -14.86 -12.75 -8.54
CA VAL A 141 -14.20 -11.46 -8.36
C VAL A 141 -14.97 -10.66 -7.35
N CYS A 142 -14.28 -9.94 -6.46
CA CYS A 142 -14.95 -9.00 -5.58
C CYS A 142 -14.26 -7.66 -5.52
N TYR A 143 -15.05 -6.61 -5.37
CA TYR A 143 -14.57 -5.31 -4.90
C TYR A 143 -14.20 -5.43 -3.42
N SER A 144 -13.02 -5.01 -3.02
CA SER A 144 -12.48 -5.20 -1.67
C SER A 144 -13.14 -4.35 -0.57
N GLY A 145 -14.07 -3.46 -0.94
CA GLY A 145 -14.65 -2.47 -0.03
C GLY A 145 -13.79 -1.21 0.15
N SER A 146 -12.66 -1.09 -0.58
CA SER A 146 -11.78 0.07 -0.54
C SER A 146 -11.23 0.39 -1.93
N LYS A 147 -9.98 0.12 -2.20
CA LYS A 147 -9.24 0.64 -3.35
C LYS A 147 -8.94 -0.39 -4.44
N GLY A 148 -9.48 -1.59 -4.34
CA GLY A 148 -9.11 -2.65 -5.26
C GLY A 148 -10.08 -3.80 -5.39
N PHE A 149 -9.57 -4.88 -6.01
CA PHE A 149 -10.32 -6.09 -6.32
C PHE A 149 -9.51 -7.33 -5.97
N HIS A 150 -10.19 -8.35 -5.47
CA HIS A 150 -9.63 -9.69 -5.39
C HIS A 150 -10.17 -10.53 -6.54
N VAL A 151 -9.27 -11.16 -7.29
CA VAL A 151 -9.60 -12.20 -8.28
C VAL A 151 -9.26 -13.53 -7.65
N VAL A 152 -10.22 -14.40 -7.54
CA VAL A 152 -10.09 -15.72 -6.90
C VAL A 152 -10.41 -16.81 -7.90
N LEU A 153 -9.46 -17.74 -8.10
CA LEU A 153 -9.60 -18.85 -9.03
C LEU A 153 -9.42 -20.18 -8.30
N LYS A 154 -10.06 -21.22 -8.83
CA LYS A 154 -9.84 -22.61 -8.45
C LYS A 154 -8.71 -23.18 -9.28
N ASP A 155 -7.91 -24.02 -8.66
CA ASP A 155 -6.89 -24.80 -9.32
C ASP A 155 -7.43 -26.20 -9.64
N ASN A 156 -7.52 -26.52 -10.93
CA ASN A 156 -8.04 -27.79 -11.40
C ASN A 156 -6.96 -28.90 -11.42
N GLN A 157 -5.68 -28.55 -11.27
CA GLN A 157 -4.58 -29.52 -11.14
C GLN A 157 -4.56 -30.14 -9.74
N ARG A 158 -5.12 -31.33 -9.61
CA ARG A 158 -5.30 -31.99 -8.31
C ARG A 158 -4.06 -32.72 -7.80
N ASP A 159 -3.09 -33.05 -8.67
CA ASP A 159 -1.91 -33.86 -8.38
C ASP A 159 -1.10 -33.36 -7.21
N LYS A 160 -0.93 -32.02 -7.14
CA LYS A 160 -0.18 -31.36 -6.07
C LYS A 160 -0.86 -31.45 -4.69
N PHE A 161 -2.18 -31.72 -4.64
CA PHE A 161 -2.95 -31.83 -3.40
C PHE A 161 -3.08 -33.26 -2.87
N VAL A 162 -2.61 -34.27 -3.63
CA VAL A 162 -2.63 -35.69 -3.21
C VAL A 162 -1.26 -36.19 -2.78
N ILE A 163 -0.22 -35.34 -2.79
CA ILE A 163 1.12 -35.69 -2.29
C ILE A 163 0.99 -36.12 -0.81
N SER A 164 1.47 -37.32 -0.45
CA SER A 164 1.32 -37.90 0.89
C SER A 164 2.07 -37.11 1.96
N ASP A 165 3.29 -36.66 1.66
CA ASP A 165 4.04 -35.76 2.56
C ASP A 165 3.41 -34.37 2.60
N HIS A 166 2.87 -33.98 3.75
CA HIS A 166 2.13 -32.74 3.92
C HIS A 166 3.01 -31.48 3.76
N ARG A 167 4.28 -31.55 4.17
CA ARG A 167 5.24 -30.44 3.98
C ARG A 167 5.60 -30.28 2.51
N LYS A 168 5.90 -31.39 1.84
CA LYS A 168 6.20 -31.42 0.41
C LYS A 168 4.98 -30.96 -0.40
N ARG A 169 3.77 -31.39 -0.03
CA ARG A 169 2.50 -30.94 -0.63
C ARG A 169 2.38 -29.41 -0.58
N GLU A 170 2.49 -28.82 0.61
CA GLU A 170 2.39 -27.38 0.80
C GLU A 170 3.50 -26.64 0.04
N ALA A 171 4.73 -27.13 0.07
CA ALA A 171 5.86 -26.54 -0.67
C ALA A 171 5.64 -26.57 -2.18
N THR A 172 5.15 -27.68 -2.74
CA THR A 172 4.83 -27.84 -4.17
C THR A 172 3.74 -26.85 -4.61
N VAL A 173 2.69 -26.69 -3.79
CA VAL A 173 1.63 -25.73 -4.07
C VAL A 173 2.19 -24.31 -4.08
N ARG A 174 2.99 -23.92 -3.09
CA ARG A 174 3.62 -22.59 -3.01
C ARG A 174 4.51 -22.30 -4.21
N GLU A 175 5.32 -23.27 -4.62
CA GLU A 175 6.18 -23.12 -5.81
C GLU A 175 5.36 -22.93 -7.10
N SER A 176 4.30 -23.73 -7.27
CA SER A 176 3.37 -23.56 -8.39
C SER A 176 2.75 -22.15 -8.41
N ARG A 177 2.37 -21.61 -7.25
CA ARG A 177 1.81 -20.24 -7.12
C ARG A 177 2.86 -19.18 -7.46
N LYS A 178 4.10 -19.37 -7.01
CA LYS A 178 5.19 -18.45 -7.33
C LYS A 178 5.46 -18.41 -8.84
N LYS A 179 5.55 -19.55 -9.49
CA LYS A 179 5.73 -19.61 -10.96
C LYS A 179 4.63 -18.89 -11.74
N LEU A 180 3.37 -19.07 -11.30
CA LEU A 180 2.24 -18.35 -11.91
C LEU A 180 2.33 -16.84 -11.66
N LEU A 181 2.63 -16.44 -10.42
CA LEU A 181 2.79 -15.04 -10.04
C LEU A 181 3.87 -14.34 -10.86
N ASP A 182 5.03 -14.99 -11.04
CA ASP A 182 6.14 -14.46 -11.85
C ASP A 182 5.72 -14.24 -13.31
N ARG A 183 4.90 -15.14 -13.88
CA ARG A 183 4.34 -14.96 -15.24
C ARG A 183 3.37 -13.78 -15.30
N VAL A 184 2.49 -13.62 -14.31
CA VAL A 184 1.54 -12.50 -14.24
C VAL A 184 2.26 -11.17 -14.12
N ILE A 185 3.31 -11.11 -13.29
CA ILE A 185 4.14 -9.90 -13.15
C ILE A 185 4.91 -9.59 -14.41
N SER A 186 5.52 -10.61 -15.05
CA SER A 186 6.24 -10.45 -16.31
C SER A 186 5.32 -9.99 -17.45
N ALA A 187 4.03 -10.32 -17.38
CA ALA A 187 3.01 -9.80 -18.29
C ALA A 187 2.59 -8.34 -17.97
N GLY A 188 3.17 -7.70 -16.95
CA GLY A 188 2.96 -6.30 -16.62
C GLY A 188 1.76 -6.02 -15.70
N PHE A 189 1.22 -7.02 -15.01
CA PHE A 189 0.11 -6.81 -14.09
C PHE A 189 0.60 -6.42 -12.68
N PRO A 190 0.17 -5.27 -12.16
CA PRO A 190 0.55 -4.80 -10.81
C PRO A 190 -0.31 -5.51 -9.75
N VAL A 191 0.06 -6.72 -9.38
CA VAL A 191 -0.59 -7.52 -8.33
C VAL A 191 0.26 -7.56 -7.07
N ASP A 192 -0.37 -7.72 -5.89
CA ASP A 192 0.38 -7.89 -4.63
C ASP A 192 1.14 -9.24 -4.65
N LYS A 193 2.47 -9.13 -4.66
CA LYS A 193 3.40 -10.29 -4.68
C LYS A 193 3.25 -11.21 -3.46
N THR A 194 2.75 -10.69 -2.35
CA THR A 194 2.70 -11.43 -1.08
C THR A 194 1.46 -12.31 -0.91
N VAL A 195 0.42 -12.10 -1.73
CA VAL A 195 -0.87 -12.78 -1.57
C VAL A 195 -0.87 -14.16 -2.22
N THR A 196 -0.45 -14.24 -3.47
CA THR A 196 -0.66 -15.43 -4.32
C THR A 196 0.14 -16.64 -3.85
N GLY A 197 1.37 -16.44 -3.39
CA GLY A 197 2.30 -17.52 -3.01
C GLY A 197 2.19 -18.01 -1.57
N ASP A 198 1.38 -17.40 -0.72
CA ASP A 198 1.29 -17.71 0.71
C ASP A 198 0.04 -18.55 1.04
N THR A 199 0.24 -19.84 1.31
CA THR A 199 -0.82 -20.79 1.69
C THR A 199 -1.54 -20.44 3.01
N ARG A 200 -0.94 -19.58 3.84
CA ARG A 200 -1.54 -19.10 5.10
C ARG A 200 -2.20 -17.73 4.93
N ARG A 201 -2.26 -17.25 3.69
CA ARG A 201 -2.85 -15.94 3.43
C ARG A 201 -4.34 -15.92 3.71
N ILE A 202 -4.78 -14.81 4.22
CA ILE A 202 -6.19 -14.47 4.39
C ILE A 202 -6.54 -13.31 3.49
N ILE A 203 -7.73 -13.32 2.94
CA ILE A 203 -8.31 -12.21 2.17
C ILE A 203 -9.62 -11.79 2.81
N ARG A 204 -10.06 -10.58 2.50
CA ARG A 204 -11.32 -10.07 3.04
C ARG A 204 -12.49 -10.95 2.63
N LEU A 205 -13.32 -11.30 3.62
CA LEU A 205 -14.50 -12.12 3.40
C LEU A 205 -15.57 -11.31 2.62
N PRO A 206 -16.04 -11.79 1.46
CA PRO A 206 -17.19 -11.18 0.79
C PRO A 206 -18.40 -11.05 1.71
N GLY A 207 -19.08 -9.92 1.68
CA GLY A 207 -20.15 -9.55 2.61
C GLY A 207 -19.68 -8.81 3.87
N SER A 208 -18.40 -8.76 4.17
CA SER A 208 -17.88 -8.06 5.34
C SER A 208 -17.59 -6.58 5.07
N LEU A 209 -17.65 -5.76 6.13
CA LEU A 209 -17.24 -4.37 6.09
C LEU A 209 -15.74 -4.23 5.89
N HIS A 210 -15.34 -3.12 5.31
CA HIS A 210 -13.97 -2.65 5.33
C HIS A 210 -13.83 -1.58 6.44
N GLY A 211 -13.04 -1.87 7.47
CA GLY A 211 -13.00 -1.09 8.71
C GLY A 211 -12.63 0.38 8.56
N LYS A 212 -11.88 0.75 7.52
CA LYS A 212 -11.52 2.15 7.26
C LYS A 212 -12.57 2.90 6.46
N THR A 213 -13.29 2.24 5.56
CA THR A 213 -14.18 2.91 4.61
C THR A 213 -15.65 2.72 4.94
N GLY A 214 -16.01 1.64 5.63
CA GLY A 214 -17.39 1.25 5.88
C GLY A 214 -18.11 0.70 4.65
N TRP A 215 -17.40 0.43 3.56
CA TRP A 215 -17.95 -0.22 2.37
C TRP A 215 -17.85 -1.74 2.49
N VAL A 216 -18.79 -2.45 1.90
CA VAL A 216 -18.84 -3.91 1.95
C VAL A 216 -17.98 -4.51 0.85
N CYS A 217 -17.17 -5.51 1.22
CA CYS A 217 -16.51 -6.38 0.24
C CYS A 217 -17.57 -7.14 -0.56
N THR A 218 -17.70 -6.87 -1.84
CA THR A 218 -18.86 -7.31 -2.64
C THR A 218 -18.42 -8.11 -3.86
N LYS A 219 -18.94 -9.32 -4.00
CA LYS A 219 -18.74 -10.11 -5.23
C LYS A 219 -19.43 -9.43 -6.39
N LEU A 220 -18.76 -9.44 -7.54
CA LEU A 220 -19.26 -8.87 -8.79
C LEU A 220 -19.32 -9.98 -9.84
N ASP A 221 -20.39 -10.01 -10.60
CA ASP A 221 -20.43 -10.77 -11.83
C ASP A 221 -19.56 -10.11 -12.91
N PHE A 222 -19.17 -10.89 -13.92
CA PHE A 222 -18.24 -10.43 -14.94
C PHE A 222 -18.83 -9.31 -15.82
N GLU A 223 -20.13 -9.33 -16.06
CA GLU A 223 -20.81 -8.31 -16.86
C GLU A 223 -20.84 -6.97 -16.10
N THR A 224 -21.16 -6.99 -14.83
CA THR A 224 -21.06 -5.81 -13.96
C THR A 224 -19.62 -5.27 -13.91
N LEU A 225 -18.63 -6.16 -13.79
CA LEU A 225 -17.22 -5.76 -13.75
C LEU A 225 -16.74 -5.09 -15.05
N LYS A 226 -17.28 -5.47 -16.22
CA LYS A 226 -16.97 -4.82 -17.51
C LYS A 226 -17.48 -3.39 -17.57
N LEU A 227 -18.58 -3.07 -16.90
CA LEU A 227 -19.15 -1.72 -16.88
C LEU A 227 -18.22 -0.75 -16.11
N PRO A 228 -18.16 0.53 -16.52
CA PRO A 228 -17.47 1.55 -15.72
C PRO A 228 -17.97 1.57 -14.27
N CYS A 229 -17.05 1.72 -13.30
CA CYS A 229 -17.40 1.61 -11.88
C CYS A 229 -18.53 2.55 -11.44
N LYS A 230 -18.67 3.72 -12.07
CA LYS A 230 -19.77 4.65 -11.82
C LYS A 230 -21.19 4.09 -12.04
N LYS A 231 -21.30 3.01 -12.81
CA LYS A 231 -22.59 2.39 -13.10
C LYS A 231 -23.11 1.49 -11.97
N TRP A 232 -22.21 0.91 -11.18
CA TRP A 232 -22.56 -0.08 -10.17
C TRP A 232 -22.07 0.26 -8.75
N ILE A 233 -21.03 1.07 -8.60
CA ILE A 233 -20.39 1.33 -7.29
C ILE A 233 -21.36 1.90 -6.26
N ASN A 234 -22.33 2.72 -6.66
CA ASN A 234 -23.34 3.29 -5.78
C ASN A 234 -24.34 2.25 -5.26
N GLN A 235 -24.43 1.08 -5.89
CA GLN A 235 -25.28 -0.03 -5.48
C GLN A 235 -24.57 -0.93 -4.44
N ILE A 236 -23.27 -0.76 -4.25
CA ILE A 236 -22.51 -1.47 -3.23
C ILE A 236 -23.03 -1.10 -1.85
N ASN A 237 -23.39 -2.13 -1.08
CA ASN A 237 -23.83 -1.94 0.30
C ASN A 237 -22.72 -1.32 1.16
N ARG A 238 -23.11 -0.48 2.10
CA ARG A 238 -22.17 0.25 2.94
C ARG A 238 -22.82 0.70 4.25
N HIS A 239 -22.02 0.80 5.29
CA HIS A 239 -22.48 1.33 6.56
C HIS A 239 -22.97 2.79 6.41
N PRO A 240 -24.02 3.25 7.12
CA PRO A 240 -24.50 4.65 7.05
C PRO A 240 -23.40 5.69 7.30
N LYS A 241 -22.45 5.38 8.18
CA LYS A 241 -21.27 6.21 8.47
C LYS A 241 -20.06 5.93 7.54
N SER A 242 -20.28 5.27 6.41
CA SER A 242 -19.20 5.00 5.45
C SER A 242 -18.59 6.29 4.91
N ILE A 243 -17.29 6.25 4.60
CA ILE A 243 -16.61 7.36 3.93
C ILE A 243 -17.25 7.55 2.56
N LYS A 244 -17.61 8.79 2.22
CA LYS A 244 -18.03 9.14 0.87
C LYS A 244 -16.85 8.97 -0.08
N MET A 245 -17.09 8.30 -1.20
CA MET A 245 -16.04 8.15 -2.21
C MET A 245 -15.83 9.47 -2.94
N PRO A 246 -14.60 10.00 -3.00
CA PRO A 246 -14.31 11.21 -3.74
C PRO A 246 -14.64 11.06 -5.23
N TYR A 247 -15.36 12.03 -5.77
CA TYR A 247 -15.77 12.06 -7.18
C TYR A 247 -15.10 13.24 -7.89
N PHE A 248 -14.29 12.96 -8.91
CA PHE A 248 -13.68 14.00 -9.76
C PHE A 248 -14.60 14.39 -10.90
N LYS A 249 -15.06 15.64 -10.91
CA LYS A 249 -15.54 16.29 -12.13
C LYS A 249 -14.36 16.96 -12.82
N PHE A 250 -13.88 16.40 -13.92
CA PHE A 250 -13.04 17.15 -14.84
C PHE A 250 -13.90 18.22 -15.50
N ASN A 251 -13.79 19.46 -15.04
CA ASN A 251 -14.23 20.60 -15.82
C ASN A 251 -13.15 20.93 -16.85
N PHE A 252 -13.21 20.30 -18.02
CA PHE A 252 -12.49 20.80 -19.19
C PHE A 252 -13.05 22.18 -19.55
N LYS A 253 -12.47 23.24 -18.99
CA LYS A 253 -12.59 24.56 -19.57
C LYS A 253 -11.56 24.62 -20.69
N PHE A 254 -12.00 24.53 -21.94
CA PHE A 254 -11.18 24.91 -23.08
C PHE A 254 -10.58 26.29 -22.81
N PRO A 255 -9.29 26.54 -23.14
CA PRO A 255 -8.71 27.86 -22.95
C PRO A 255 -9.37 28.83 -23.90
N VAL A 256 -10.35 29.59 -23.42
CA VAL A 256 -10.79 30.81 -24.09
C VAL A 256 -9.61 31.77 -24.02
N LYS A 257 -9.07 32.18 -25.18
CA LYS A 257 -8.03 33.20 -25.28
C LYS A 257 -8.46 34.43 -24.46
N LYS A 258 -7.95 34.59 -23.25
CA LYS A 258 -8.16 35.77 -22.43
C LYS A 258 -7.29 36.92 -22.95
N LYS A 259 -7.93 37.98 -23.40
CA LYS A 259 -7.33 39.31 -23.46
C LYS A 259 -6.76 39.66 -22.09
N ILE A 260 -5.50 40.09 -22.07
CA ILE A 260 -4.81 40.53 -20.86
C ILE A 260 -5.49 41.80 -20.36
N ILE A 261 -6.30 41.69 -19.32
CA ILE A 261 -6.75 42.82 -18.52
C ILE A 261 -5.98 42.73 -17.22
N LYS A 262 -5.10 43.69 -16.98
CA LYS A 262 -4.44 43.85 -15.67
C LYS A 262 -5.51 44.12 -14.62
N THR A 263 -5.68 43.23 -13.67
CA THR A 263 -6.50 43.46 -12.49
C THR A 263 -5.65 43.40 -11.22
N PRO A 264 -5.99 44.24 -10.23
CA PRO A 264 -5.16 44.41 -9.02
C PRO A 264 -5.29 43.26 -8.06
N ASN A 265 -4.28 43.12 -7.22
CA ASN A 265 -4.10 42.17 -6.13
C ASN A 265 -5.38 41.49 -5.62
N LYS A 266 -5.60 40.21 -5.96
CA LYS A 266 -6.51 39.34 -5.22
C LYS A 266 -5.76 38.78 -4.02
N LYS A 267 -6.26 39.04 -2.81
CA LYS A 267 -5.93 38.31 -1.60
C LYS A 267 -6.06 36.83 -1.88
N VAL A 268 -5.02 36.09 -1.57
CA VAL A 268 -5.04 34.62 -1.56
C VAL A 268 -6.08 34.22 -0.54
N ILE A 269 -7.20 33.67 -0.99
CA ILE A 269 -8.16 32.99 -0.12
C ILE A 269 -7.49 31.66 0.22
N GLU A 270 -7.05 31.51 1.47
CA GLU A 270 -6.61 30.22 2.00
C GLU A 270 -7.81 29.27 1.99
N GLU A 271 -7.81 28.32 1.06
CA GLU A 271 -8.78 27.22 1.08
C GLU A 271 -8.46 26.28 2.24
N LYS A 272 -9.44 26.10 3.09
CA LYS A 272 -9.38 25.39 4.37
C LYS A 272 -9.36 23.89 4.21
N ASP A 273 -8.54 23.20 3.57
CA ASP A 273 -8.36 21.73 3.67
C ASP A 273 -7.29 21.23 2.68
N SER A 274 -6.04 21.49 3.02
CA SER A 274 -4.91 20.98 2.21
C SER A 274 -4.29 19.76 2.90
N ILE A 275 -4.09 18.69 2.15
CA ILE A 275 -3.39 17.51 2.62
C ILE A 275 -2.01 17.48 1.97
N PHE A 276 -0.97 17.28 2.78
CA PHE A 276 0.41 17.25 2.32
C PHE A 276 1.08 15.96 2.73
N MET A 277 1.91 15.40 1.86
CA MET A 277 2.81 14.31 2.20
C MET A 277 4.19 14.87 2.47
N GLU A 278 4.70 14.61 3.66
CA GLU A 278 6.00 15.09 4.11
C GLU A 278 6.87 13.91 4.53
N VAL A 279 8.15 14.02 4.23
CA VAL A 279 9.18 13.04 4.58
C VAL A 279 10.11 13.65 5.60
N SER A 280 10.34 12.92 6.70
CA SER A 280 11.31 13.30 7.72
C SER A 280 12.72 12.92 7.30
N SER A 281 13.69 13.79 7.55
CA SER A 281 15.13 13.48 7.41
C SER A 281 15.65 12.52 8.49
N HIS A 282 14.84 12.15 9.48
CA HIS A 282 15.29 11.32 10.61
C HIS A 282 15.67 9.91 10.15
N VAL A 283 16.81 9.40 10.69
CA VAL A 283 17.26 8.02 10.47
C VAL A 283 16.87 7.18 11.68
N ASN A 284 16.01 6.19 11.47
CA ASN A 284 15.51 5.33 12.53
C ASN A 284 16.66 4.63 13.28
N GLY A 285 16.53 4.52 14.60
CA GLY A 285 17.57 3.91 15.45
C GLY A 285 18.75 4.83 15.79
N THR A 286 18.73 6.09 15.31
CA THR A 286 19.80 7.06 15.61
C THR A 286 19.23 8.36 16.19
N SER A 287 20.01 9.05 17.01
CA SER A 287 19.64 10.36 17.56
C SER A 287 20.33 11.55 16.86
N ASN A 288 21.42 11.28 16.14
CA ASN A 288 22.30 12.32 15.60
C ASN A 288 22.62 12.15 14.11
N ARG A 289 21.88 11.30 13.40
CA ARG A 289 22.04 11.09 11.97
C ARG A 289 20.77 11.46 11.21
N SER A 290 20.95 11.94 9.99
CA SER A 290 19.85 12.34 9.10
C SER A 290 20.16 11.94 7.66
N ALA A 291 19.12 11.60 6.91
CA ALA A 291 19.17 11.49 5.45
C ALA A 291 18.64 12.78 4.84
N LEU A 292 18.95 13.06 3.58
CA LEU A 292 18.46 14.26 2.91
C LEU A 292 17.37 13.91 1.91
N VAL A 293 16.24 14.58 2.07
CA VAL A 293 15.20 14.70 1.03
C VAL A 293 14.97 16.19 0.86
N THR A 294 15.15 16.73 -0.34
CA THR A 294 15.01 18.17 -0.57
C THR A 294 14.67 18.49 -2.00
N TRP A 295 13.92 19.58 -2.16
CA TRP A 295 13.76 20.24 -3.46
C TRP A 295 14.89 21.23 -3.69
N LEU A 296 15.37 21.31 -4.94
CA LEU A 296 16.22 22.43 -5.32
C LEU A 296 15.41 23.72 -5.37
N PRO A 297 16.00 24.86 -4.95
CA PRO A 297 15.31 26.15 -5.02
C PRO A 297 14.90 26.50 -6.47
N ASN A 298 13.64 26.86 -6.68
CA ASN A 298 13.11 27.25 -7.99
C ASN A 298 13.83 28.47 -8.61
N SER A 299 14.49 29.26 -7.77
CA SER A 299 15.29 30.40 -8.23
C SER A 299 16.64 30.03 -8.85
N TRP A 300 17.02 28.74 -8.81
CA TRP A 300 18.28 28.31 -9.37
C TRP A 300 18.17 28.04 -10.87
N GLY A 301 18.92 28.83 -11.66
CA GLY A 301 19.08 28.54 -13.09
C GLY A 301 20.06 27.38 -13.34
N GLU A 302 20.09 26.87 -14.55
CA GLU A 302 20.86 25.68 -14.98
C GLU A 302 22.35 25.72 -14.61
N LYS A 303 23.01 26.88 -14.67
CA LYS A 303 24.42 27.03 -14.25
C LYS A 303 24.60 26.75 -12.76
N ARG A 304 23.63 27.17 -11.91
CA ARG A 304 23.67 26.92 -10.46
C ARG A 304 23.39 25.46 -10.15
N LYS A 305 22.42 24.84 -10.81
CA LYS A 305 22.13 23.42 -10.66
C LYS A 305 23.34 22.54 -11.04
N LYS A 306 23.96 22.79 -12.18
CA LYS A 306 25.20 22.08 -12.59
C LYS A 306 26.32 22.20 -11.57
N ARG A 307 26.54 23.42 -11.03
CA ARG A 307 27.53 23.63 -9.96
C ARG A 307 27.17 22.86 -8.69
N PHE A 308 25.90 22.84 -8.31
CA PHE A 308 25.41 22.10 -7.16
C PHE A 308 25.63 20.59 -7.32
N PHE A 309 25.33 20.00 -8.48
CA PHE A 309 25.59 18.58 -8.75
C PHE A 309 27.08 18.23 -8.67
N SER A 310 27.95 19.12 -9.16
CA SER A 310 29.39 18.96 -8.99
C SER A 310 29.81 19.02 -7.52
N GLN A 311 29.22 19.91 -6.73
CA GLN A 311 29.49 20.01 -5.28
C GLN A 311 29.00 18.79 -4.49
N ILE A 312 27.79 18.25 -4.80
CA ILE A 312 27.30 17.00 -4.21
C ILE A 312 28.28 15.87 -4.41
N ASN A 313 28.83 15.80 -5.62
CA ASN A 313 29.85 14.82 -5.98
C ASN A 313 31.10 14.94 -5.11
N GLN A 314 31.61 16.17 -4.94
CA GLN A 314 32.83 16.46 -4.17
C GLN A 314 32.71 16.15 -2.66
N ILE A 315 31.51 16.31 -2.07
CA ILE A 315 31.29 16.06 -0.64
C ILE A 315 31.00 14.59 -0.30
N GLY A 316 30.99 13.70 -1.30
CA GLY A 316 30.81 12.27 -1.11
C GLY A 316 29.39 11.85 -0.72
N TRP A 317 28.36 12.62 -1.07
CA TRP A 317 26.97 12.26 -0.82
C TRP A 317 26.39 11.39 -1.96
N SER A 318 27.05 10.28 -2.23
CA SER A 318 26.61 9.29 -3.20
C SER A 318 26.21 7.99 -2.50
N PRO A 319 25.11 7.32 -2.93
CA PRO A 319 24.26 7.71 -4.05
C PRO A 319 23.32 8.87 -3.74
N CYS A 320 23.15 9.78 -4.71
CA CYS A 320 22.14 10.83 -4.66
C CYS A 320 21.18 10.63 -5.83
N TYR A 321 19.95 10.29 -5.52
CA TYR A 321 18.90 10.03 -6.51
C TYR A 321 18.18 11.32 -6.87
N HIS A 322 17.88 11.49 -8.16
CA HIS A 322 17.30 12.70 -8.72
C HIS A 322 16.01 12.41 -9.48
N TRP A 323 14.98 13.19 -9.19
CA TRP A 323 13.72 13.22 -9.95
C TRP A 323 13.38 14.64 -10.34
N THR A 324 12.69 14.77 -11.47
CA THR A 324 11.99 15.98 -11.83
C THR A 324 10.48 15.83 -11.59
N CYS A 325 9.82 16.93 -11.25
CA CYS A 325 8.38 17.04 -11.15
C CYS A 325 7.95 18.42 -11.67
N GLY A 326 7.52 18.48 -12.93
CA GLY A 326 7.37 19.74 -13.65
C GLY A 326 8.71 20.47 -13.77
N GLU A 327 8.77 21.72 -13.27
CA GLU A 327 10.02 22.53 -13.29
C GLU A 327 10.88 22.36 -12.01
N ARG A 328 10.53 21.43 -11.13
CA ARG A 328 11.19 21.24 -9.83
C ARG A 328 12.03 19.98 -9.80
N ASP A 329 13.17 20.04 -9.13
CA ASP A 329 14.07 18.91 -8.91
C ASP A 329 13.98 18.41 -7.47
N LEU A 330 13.65 17.13 -7.28
CA LEU A 330 13.69 16.46 -5.99
C LEU A 330 14.93 15.60 -5.88
N LEU A 331 15.63 15.71 -4.76
CA LEU A 331 16.80 14.91 -4.46
C LEU A 331 16.58 14.07 -3.21
N VAL A 332 17.06 12.83 -3.26
CA VAL A 332 17.09 11.91 -2.11
C VAL A 332 18.49 11.33 -1.97
N VAL A 333 19.12 11.61 -0.81
CA VAL A 333 20.38 11.01 -0.39
C VAL A 333 20.07 10.08 0.78
N PRO A 334 19.99 8.75 0.56
CA PRO A 334 19.54 7.80 1.58
C PRO A 334 20.63 7.43 2.60
N LEU A 335 21.70 8.21 2.70
CA LEU A 335 22.80 7.98 3.64
C LEU A 335 22.47 8.49 5.03
N ALA A 336 22.88 7.75 6.06
CA ALA A 336 22.77 8.17 7.46
C ALA A 336 23.91 9.12 7.83
N ILE A 337 23.78 10.38 7.43
CA ILE A 337 24.80 11.44 7.58
C ILE A 337 24.77 11.99 9.00
N PRO A 338 25.93 12.14 9.69
CA PRO A 338 26.01 12.83 10.98
C PRO A 338 25.45 14.25 10.88
N ARG A 339 24.68 14.68 11.89
CA ARG A 339 23.94 15.97 11.85
C ARG A 339 24.87 17.19 11.63
N ASP A 340 26.03 17.23 12.27
CA ASP A 340 26.96 18.34 12.09
C ASP A 340 27.52 18.41 10.66
N ASN A 341 27.75 17.24 10.07
CA ASN A 341 28.18 17.14 8.67
C ASN A 341 27.04 17.55 7.73
N MET A 342 25.81 17.12 8.03
CA MET A 342 24.60 17.54 7.29
C MET A 342 24.48 19.07 7.28
N MET A 343 24.49 19.71 8.44
CA MET A 343 24.31 21.16 8.56
C MET A 343 25.44 21.94 7.85
N ARG A 344 26.71 21.51 8.03
CA ARG A 344 27.84 22.12 7.34
C ARG A 344 27.71 22.07 5.82
N ASN A 345 27.33 20.90 5.31
CA ASN A 345 27.20 20.69 3.87
C ASN A 345 25.97 21.37 3.28
N LEU A 346 24.84 21.42 4.00
CA LEU A 346 23.68 22.18 3.57
C LEU A 346 24.01 23.68 3.39
N LYS A 347 24.82 24.24 4.32
CA LYS A 347 25.32 25.61 4.21
C LYS A 347 26.23 25.80 3.01
N LEU A 348 27.17 24.88 2.79
CA LEU A 348 28.09 24.90 1.63
C LEU A 348 27.34 24.82 0.30
N LEU A 349 26.32 23.96 0.25
CA LEU A 349 25.49 23.75 -0.94
C LEU A 349 24.51 24.89 -1.18
N GLY A 350 24.23 25.74 -0.18
CA GLY A 350 23.27 26.82 -0.26
C GLY A 350 21.81 26.37 -0.18
N LEU A 351 21.55 25.23 0.46
CA LEU A 351 20.21 24.71 0.73
C LEU A 351 19.66 25.32 2.02
N ILE A 352 19.15 26.56 1.91
CA ILE A 352 18.78 27.39 3.07
C ILE A 352 17.56 26.85 3.78
N GLU A 353 16.56 26.35 3.05
CA GLU A 353 15.31 25.86 3.64
C GLU A 353 15.53 24.65 4.58
N PRO A 354 16.13 23.54 4.13
CA PRO A 354 16.43 22.44 5.04
C PRO A 354 17.40 22.84 6.15
N LEU A 355 18.41 23.69 5.88
CA LEU A 355 19.33 24.17 6.91
C LEU A 355 18.60 24.88 8.05
N SER A 356 17.70 25.81 7.74
CA SER A 356 16.90 26.55 8.73
C SER A 356 16.03 25.61 9.58
N GLN A 357 15.48 24.54 8.98
CA GLN A 357 14.73 23.54 9.73
C GLN A 357 15.64 22.75 10.69
N PHE A 358 16.82 22.33 10.23
CA PHE A 358 17.81 21.63 11.08
C PHE A 358 18.27 22.48 12.27
N GLU A 359 18.52 23.76 12.05
CA GLU A 359 18.92 24.70 13.10
C GLU A 359 17.83 24.87 14.17
N ARG A 360 16.57 24.92 13.76
CA ARG A 360 15.44 25.18 14.64
C ARG A 360 14.90 23.91 15.31
N LEU A 361 14.82 22.79 14.59
CA LEU A 361 14.10 21.57 15.00
C LEU A 361 15.03 20.37 15.20
N GLY A 362 16.29 20.46 14.76
CA GLY A 362 17.23 19.35 14.75
C GLY A 362 16.97 18.29 13.69
N HIS A 363 15.96 18.46 12.86
CA HIS A 363 15.62 17.60 11.72
C HIS A 363 14.82 18.42 10.70
N CYS A 364 14.67 17.88 9.50
CA CYS A 364 13.91 18.50 8.42
C CYS A 364 12.69 17.66 8.04
N TRP A 365 11.61 18.33 7.73
CA TRP A 365 10.46 17.75 7.05
C TRP A 365 10.35 18.34 5.65
N THR A 366 10.37 17.49 4.65
CA THR A 366 10.26 17.91 3.25
C THR A 366 8.92 17.47 2.69
N GLN A 367 8.13 18.44 2.27
CA GLN A 367 6.90 18.18 1.55
C GLN A 367 7.27 17.66 0.16
N ILE A 368 6.97 16.39 -0.13
CA ILE A 368 7.27 15.77 -1.42
C ILE A 368 6.12 15.86 -2.42
N SER A 369 4.91 16.18 -1.96
CA SER A 369 3.79 16.47 -2.84
C SER A 369 3.86 17.94 -3.28
N PRO A 370 4.18 18.26 -4.55
CA PRO A 370 4.24 19.63 -5.04
C PRO A 370 2.85 20.23 -5.28
N LYS A 371 1.81 19.41 -5.34
CA LYS A 371 0.43 19.81 -5.50
C LYS A 371 -0.34 19.61 -4.21
N ARG A 372 -1.25 20.52 -3.97
CA ARG A 372 -2.28 20.41 -2.97
C ARG A 372 -3.11 19.17 -3.26
N TRP A 373 -3.36 18.36 -2.21
CA TRP A 373 -4.30 17.27 -2.30
C TRP A 373 -5.71 17.84 -2.28
N GLU A 374 -6.29 18.00 -3.42
CA GLU A 374 -7.73 18.08 -3.53
C GLU A 374 -8.22 16.65 -3.69
N ASP A 375 -9.07 16.20 -2.78
CA ASP A 375 -9.77 14.90 -2.81
C ASP A 375 -8.92 13.63 -2.62
N GLY A 376 -7.75 13.73 -1.99
CA GLY A 376 -6.95 12.56 -1.60
C GLY A 376 -6.13 11.91 -2.71
N GLU A 377 -5.96 12.54 -3.85
CA GLU A 377 -5.02 12.08 -4.89
C GLU A 377 -3.66 12.76 -4.74
N ILE A 378 -2.61 11.95 -4.56
CA ILE A 378 -1.24 12.34 -4.86
C ILE A 378 -0.92 11.76 -6.24
N GLU A 379 -0.71 12.59 -7.22
CA GLU A 379 0.13 12.27 -8.35
C GLU A 379 1.10 13.43 -8.51
N PRO A 380 2.22 13.44 -7.78
CA PRO A 380 3.38 14.09 -8.33
C PRO A 380 3.82 13.25 -9.53
N ASP A 381 3.81 13.79 -10.73
CA ASP A 381 4.46 13.20 -11.89
C ASP A 381 5.97 13.26 -11.66
N PHE A 382 6.49 12.36 -10.83
CA PHE A 382 7.92 12.19 -10.65
C PHE A 382 8.50 11.46 -11.85
N GLN A 383 9.37 12.12 -12.57
CA GLN A 383 10.17 11.53 -13.59
C GLN A 383 11.58 11.27 -13.03
N TYR A 384 11.98 10.02 -13.00
CA TYR A 384 13.32 9.65 -12.53
C TYR A 384 14.38 10.03 -13.56
N GLU A 385 15.37 10.84 -13.14
CA GLU A 385 16.46 11.33 -13.97
C GLU A 385 17.75 10.50 -13.81
N GLY A 386 17.87 9.76 -12.71
CA GLY A 386 19.02 8.91 -12.46
C GLY A 386 19.74 9.19 -11.14
N ILE A 387 20.89 8.55 -10.96
CA ILE A 387 21.80 8.79 -9.85
C ILE A 387 22.82 9.83 -10.28
N ILE A 388 23.05 10.86 -9.44
CA ILE A 388 24.08 11.86 -9.70
C ILE A 388 25.45 11.16 -9.70
N PRO A 389 26.24 11.23 -10.80
CA PRO A 389 27.52 10.55 -10.91
C PRO A 389 28.48 10.94 -9.80
N PHE A 390 29.23 9.98 -9.26
CA PHE A 390 30.24 10.19 -8.27
C PHE A 390 31.60 9.68 -8.76
N ASN A 391 32.60 10.55 -8.81
CA ASN A 391 33.93 10.25 -9.33
C ASN A 391 35.04 10.29 -8.23
N GLY A 392 34.65 10.28 -6.97
CA GLY A 392 35.57 10.36 -5.82
C GLY A 392 35.66 9.08 -5.01
N GLU A 393 36.45 9.07 -3.95
CA GLU A 393 36.43 8.01 -2.95
C GLU A 393 35.12 8.05 -2.18
N GLN A 394 34.39 6.92 -2.18
CA GLN A 394 33.10 6.81 -1.52
C GLN A 394 33.32 6.81 0.00
N VAL A 395 32.83 7.83 0.67
CA VAL A 395 32.73 7.82 2.12
C VAL A 395 31.74 6.74 2.52
N ARG A 396 32.20 5.67 3.17
CA ARG A 396 31.35 4.58 3.64
C ARG A 396 30.47 5.08 4.78
N MET A 397 29.23 5.40 4.47
CA MET A 397 28.20 5.74 5.46
C MET A 397 27.08 4.70 5.36
N PRO A 398 26.47 4.30 6.48
CA PRO A 398 25.33 3.39 6.46
C PRO A 398 24.14 4.04 5.76
N TYR A 399 23.25 3.21 5.22
CA TYR A 399 22.03 3.67 4.59
C TYR A 399 20.89 3.83 5.58
N SER A 400 19.93 4.66 5.24
CA SER A 400 18.68 4.83 5.96
C SER A 400 17.58 4.04 5.27
N ASN A 401 17.18 2.90 5.83
CA ASN A 401 16.15 2.03 5.26
C ASN A 401 14.83 2.74 4.93
N PRO A 402 14.29 3.65 5.77
CA PRO A 402 13.08 4.40 5.42
C PRO A 402 13.23 5.27 4.17
N HIS A 403 14.44 5.75 3.87
CA HIS A 403 14.70 6.57 2.69
C HIS A 403 14.97 5.71 1.44
N LEU A 404 15.49 4.49 1.60
CA LEU A 404 15.52 3.48 0.54
C LEU A 404 14.09 3.05 0.18
N ASP A 405 13.23 2.81 1.16
CA ASP A 405 11.80 2.54 0.95
C ASP A 405 11.08 3.69 0.20
N LEU A 406 11.46 4.94 0.50
CA LEU A 406 10.94 6.10 -0.22
C LEU A 406 11.33 6.06 -1.70
N ILE A 407 12.61 5.76 -2.00
CA ILE A 407 13.11 5.68 -3.37
C ILE A 407 12.38 4.57 -4.14
N ASN A 408 12.18 3.40 -3.52
CA ASN A 408 11.37 2.33 -4.11
C ASN A 408 9.92 2.76 -4.38
N LYS A 409 9.32 3.54 -3.47
CA LYS A 409 7.96 4.10 -3.65
C LYS A 409 7.88 5.15 -4.75
N LEU A 410 8.99 5.83 -5.02
CA LEU A 410 9.14 6.78 -6.14
C LEU A 410 9.48 6.09 -7.47
N GLY A 411 9.42 4.75 -7.51
CA GLY A 411 9.50 3.96 -8.75
C GLY A 411 10.89 3.50 -9.14
N VAL A 412 11.87 3.56 -8.23
CA VAL A 412 13.23 3.04 -8.47
C VAL A 412 13.44 1.78 -7.64
N ASP A 413 13.60 0.63 -8.30
CA ASP A 413 13.95 -0.62 -7.61
C ASP A 413 15.43 -0.59 -7.25
N ILE A 414 15.70 -0.56 -5.94
CA ILE A 414 17.05 -0.67 -5.41
C ILE A 414 17.24 -2.10 -4.94
N GLU A 415 17.95 -2.92 -5.73
CA GLU A 415 18.56 -4.14 -5.24
C GLU A 415 19.83 -3.76 -4.48
N MET A 416 19.80 -3.81 -3.15
CA MET A 416 20.97 -3.54 -2.36
C MET A 416 21.28 -4.70 -1.42
N ASP A 417 22.41 -5.36 -1.68
CA ASP A 417 23.19 -5.99 -0.62
C ASP A 417 23.71 -4.87 0.29
N ASN A 418 22.96 -4.55 1.33
CA ASN A 418 23.36 -3.53 2.28
C ASN A 418 24.26 -4.15 3.37
N PRO A 419 25.59 -3.99 3.32
CA PRO A 419 26.50 -4.58 4.32
C PRO A 419 26.31 -3.99 5.73
N PHE A 420 25.46 -2.96 5.89
CA PHE A 420 25.17 -2.27 7.14
C PHE A 420 23.75 -2.48 7.65
N GLU A 421 22.98 -3.41 7.07
CA GLU A 421 21.62 -3.73 7.50
C GLU A 421 21.50 -4.09 8.99
N ALA A 422 22.55 -4.66 9.57
CA ALA A 422 22.59 -5.07 10.97
C ALA A 422 22.65 -3.90 11.97
N GLU A 423 23.24 -2.77 11.59
CA GLU A 423 23.43 -1.64 12.53
C GLU A 423 22.20 -0.72 12.68
N PHE A 424 21.31 -0.67 11.69
CA PHE A 424 20.18 0.25 11.68
C PHE A 424 18.84 -0.42 11.32
N SER A 425 18.71 -1.73 11.49
CA SER A 425 17.53 -2.53 11.25
C SER A 425 16.37 -2.29 12.23
N GLY A 426 16.15 -1.06 12.64
CA GLY A 426 14.91 -0.65 13.29
C GLY A 426 13.77 -0.92 12.32
N LYS A 427 12.65 -1.52 12.81
CA LYS A 427 11.43 -1.78 12.03
C LYS A 427 11.16 -0.64 11.06
N SER A 428 11.11 -0.91 9.77
CA SER A 428 10.82 0.02 8.70
C SER A 428 9.44 0.68 8.91
N SER A 429 9.40 1.74 9.69
CA SER A 429 8.30 2.68 9.66
C SER A 429 8.71 3.78 8.69
N SER A 430 7.99 3.93 7.60
CA SER A 430 8.23 5.03 6.68
C SER A 430 8.20 6.35 7.45
N ASN A 431 9.26 7.14 7.36
CA ASN A 431 9.34 8.49 7.91
C ASN A 431 8.45 9.47 7.13
N ILE A 432 7.32 8.99 6.66
CA ILE A 432 6.34 9.72 5.87
C ILE A 432 5.15 10.03 6.77
N ARG A 433 4.75 11.28 6.84
CA ARG A 433 3.49 11.70 7.43
C ARG A 433 2.60 12.36 6.40
N ILE A 434 1.30 12.22 6.60
CA ILE A 434 0.28 12.96 5.86
C ILE A 434 -0.27 13.98 6.83
N SER A 435 -0.09 15.26 6.51
CA SER A 435 -0.57 16.38 7.32
C SER A 435 -1.75 17.06 6.62
N LYS A 436 -2.80 17.36 7.39
CA LYS A 436 -3.93 18.15 6.96
C LYS A 436 -3.83 19.52 7.63
N TYR A 437 -3.84 20.58 6.82
CA TYR A 437 -3.93 21.94 7.32
C TYR A 437 -5.35 22.45 7.06
N GLY A 438 -6.07 22.77 8.12
CA GLY A 438 -7.38 23.37 8.13
C GLY A 438 -7.36 24.78 8.64
#